data_d849f399962262336c5281a8094d8386
#
_entry.id   d849f399962262336c5281a8094d8386
#
_cell.length_a   1.000
_cell.length_b   1.000
_cell.length_c   1.000
_cell.angle_alpha   90.00
_cell.angle_beta   90.00
_cell.angle_gamma   90.00
#
_symmetry.space_group_name_H-M   'P 1'
#
loop_
_entity.id
_entity.type
_entity.pdbx_description
1 polymer ?
#
loop_
_entity_poly.entity_id
_entity_poly.type
_entity_poly.pdbx_seq_one_letter_code
_entity_poly.pdbx_strand_id
1 'polypeptide(L)'
;MHYFPLHVDIEESQAPGGLRLNVHALGKAVYGHVIQVRDIFAEYLKGVSGHQEALSGLYGFPYLVLIWFQMLHGNQLLADWITDHIGDEWITDLPAISKLKVFADDEKAQTEFMNIKYQNKLRLAKYIKEHNGIDVDPRSIFDVQVKRLHEYKRQLLNILHVMHLYNEIKEHPEMDFYPRTFIFGAKAAAGYRRAKLTIKLINSVADVINSDPTINGKLKVVFIEDYRVSNAELIFAAADVSEQISTASKEASGTGNMKFMLNGAPTLGTMDGANVEIVEEVGEENAFIFGLSSDEVINFENNGGYDPNYYFNTDQDIRRVLMQLVNGTFSNGDMELFREIYDSLLTNKYGTPDQYFILADFKSYHEAQKKVEEAYRDEARWAKMAMLNVASSGKFSSDRTIMEYVNEIWHLDHVTVDMSIDLQA
;
A
#
# COMPACT_ATOMS: atom_id res chain seq x y z
N MET A 1 -8.79 -20.99 -17.54
CA MET A 1 -7.39 -20.58 -17.64
C MET A 1 -6.62 -21.29 -16.55
N HIS A 2 -5.64 -22.11 -16.92
CA HIS A 2 -4.91 -22.92 -15.95
C HIS A 2 -3.83 -22.07 -15.29
N TYR A 3 -3.88 -21.93 -13.97
CA TYR A 3 -2.78 -21.43 -13.16
C TYR A 3 -1.62 -22.43 -13.24
N PHE A 4 -0.47 -21.98 -13.71
CA PHE A 4 0.78 -22.71 -13.52
C PHE A 4 1.46 -22.14 -12.26
N PRO A 5 1.64 -22.95 -11.21
CA PRO A 5 2.47 -22.54 -10.09
C PRO A 5 3.94 -22.47 -10.55
N LEU A 6 4.64 -21.43 -10.17
CA LEU A 6 6.10 -21.40 -10.24
C LEU A 6 6.61 -22.47 -9.28
N HIS A 7 7.00 -23.62 -9.79
CA HIS A 7 7.83 -24.58 -9.06
C HIS A 7 9.27 -24.20 -9.28
N VAL A 8 9.94 -23.86 -8.19
CA VAL A 8 11.41 -23.78 -8.14
C VAL A 8 11.85 -25.10 -7.54
N ASP A 9 12.31 -26.01 -8.37
CA ASP A 9 12.96 -27.22 -7.91
C ASP A 9 14.43 -26.93 -7.67
N ILE A 10 14.87 -27.09 -6.42
CA ILE A 10 16.29 -27.02 -6.04
C ILE A 10 16.80 -28.46 -6.03
N GLU A 11 17.51 -28.84 -7.07
CA GLU A 11 18.25 -30.11 -7.08
C GLU A 11 19.68 -29.89 -6.53
N GLU A 12 20.02 -30.60 -5.46
CA GLU A 12 21.38 -30.70 -5.00
C GLU A 12 22.19 -31.58 -5.99
N SER A 13 23.13 -30.98 -6.69
CA SER A 13 24.07 -31.75 -7.50
C SER A 13 25.17 -32.35 -6.60
N GLN A 14 25.46 -33.66 -6.77
CA GLN A 14 26.52 -34.36 -6.05
C GLN A 14 27.94 -33.93 -6.45
N ALA A 15 28.15 -32.88 -7.19
CA ALA A 15 29.44 -32.31 -7.47
C ALA A 15 29.83 -31.30 -6.36
N PRO A 16 31.08 -31.33 -5.88
CA PRO A 16 31.50 -30.42 -4.81
C PRO A 16 31.39 -28.97 -5.28
N GLY A 17 30.43 -28.23 -4.72
CA GLY A 17 30.29 -26.78 -4.88
C GLY A 17 29.26 -26.29 -5.88
N GLY A 18 28.32 -27.09 -6.37
CA GLY A 18 27.35 -26.63 -7.38
C GLY A 18 25.88 -26.69 -6.97
N LEU A 19 25.27 -25.53 -6.77
CA LEU A 19 23.79 -25.37 -6.73
C LEU A 19 23.31 -25.12 -8.16
N ARG A 20 22.42 -25.97 -8.70
CA ARG A 20 21.73 -25.69 -9.97
C ARG A 20 20.30 -25.27 -9.68
N LEU A 21 19.97 -24.05 -10.06
CA LEU A 21 18.60 -23.54 -10.08
C LEU A 21 17.99 -23.82 -11.47
N ASN A 22 17.00 -24.70 -11.52
CA ASN A 22 16.19 -24.90 -12.73
C ASN A 22 14.93 -24.03 -12.61
N VAL A 23 14.87 -22.96 -13.40
CA VAL A 23 13.69 -22.11 -13.51
C VAL A 23 12.96 -22.47 -14.80
N HIS A 24 11.80 -23.16 -14.71
CA HIS A 24 10.94 -23.38 -15.86
C HIS A 24 10.12 -22.11 -16.17
N ALA A 25 10.30 -21.61 -17.37
CA ALA A 25 10.02 -20.26 -17.78
C ALA A 25 8.59 -19.94 -18.19
N LEU A 26 8.15 -18.74 -17.85
CA LEU A 26 7.04 -18.02 -18.47
C LEU A 26 7.61 -16.94 -19.41
N GLY A 27 7.17 -16.95 -20.66
CA GLY A 27 7.29 -15.89 -21.67
C GLY A 27 8.69 -15.29 -21.97
N LYS A 28 9.03 -15.08 -23.26
CA LYS A 28 10.37 -14.67 -23.72
C LYS A 28 10.92 -13.37 -23.14
N ALA A 29 10.07 -12.40 -22.77
CA ALA A 29 10.49 -11.10 -22.22
C ALA A 29 10.89 -11.21 -20.73
N VAL A 30 10.19 -11.99 -19.95
CA VAL A 30 10.49 -12.27 -18.53
C VAL A 30 11.80 -13.06 -18.42
N TYR A 31 12.08 -13.91 -19.40
CA TYR A 31 13.26 -14.79 -19.41
C TYR A 31 14.58 -14.03 -19.44
N GLY A 32 14.67 -12.99 -20.26
CA GLY A 32 15.89 -12.20 -20.42
C GLY A 32 16.34 -11.52 -19.11
N HIS A 33 15.41 -10.91 -18.39
CA HIS A 33 15.70 -10.18 -17.17
C HIS A 33 16.01 -11.08 -15.99
N VAL A 34 15.24 -12.16 -15.81
CA VAL A 34 15.52 -13.15 -14.76
C VAL A 34 16.90 -13.79 -14.94
N ILE A 35 17.34 -14.00 -16.19
CA ILE A 35 18.68 -14.53 -16.48
C ILE A 35 19.76 -13.51 -16.16
N GLN A 36 19.59 -12.24 -16.56
CA GLN A 36 20.59 -11.20 -16.32
C GLN A 36 20.85 -10.99 -14.82
N VAL A 37 19.80 -10.95 -14.04
CA VAL A 37 19.88 -10.89 -12.57
C VAL A 37 20.47 -12.17 -11.97
N ARG A 38 20.12 -13.34 -12.49
CA ARG A 38 20.70 -14.63 -12.09
C ARG A 38 22.21 -14.66 -12.27
N ASP A 39 22.72 -14.13 -13.35
CA ASP A 39 24.14 -14.26 -13.69
C ASP A 39 25.01 -13.28 -12.91
N ILE A 40 24.53 -12.03 -12.67
CA ILE A 40 25.14 -11.10 -11.72
C ILE A 40 25.23 -11.75 -10.33
N PHE A 41 24.18 -12.44 -9.92
CA PHE A 41 24.11 -13.10 -8.61
C PHE A 41 24.98 -14.37 -8.55
N ALA A 42 25.10 -15.11 -9.63
CA ALA A 42 25.96 -16.30 -9.71
C ALA A 42 27.45 -15.92 -9.60
N GLU A 43 27.87 -14.79 -10.18
CA GLU A 43 29.23 -14.29 -10.01
C GLU A 43 29.49 -13.78 -8.59
N TYR A 44 28.53 -13.08 -7.98
CA TYR A 44 28.60 -12.69 -6.56
C TYR A 44 28.81 -13.92 -5.64
N LEU A 45 28.03 -15.00 -5.85
CA LEU A 45 28.13 -16.21 -5.06
C LEU A 45 29.48 -16.93 -5.21
N LYS A 46 30.17 -16.78 -6.33
CA LYS A 46 31.52 -17.33 -6.51
C LYS A 46 32.58 -16.64 -5.63
N GLY A 47 32.34 -15.37 -5.28
CA GLY A 47 33.26 -14.56 -4.46
C GLY A 47 33.02 -14.62 -2.95
N VAL A 48 31.87 -15.13 -2.48
CA VAL A 48 31.46 -15.10 -1.06
C VAL A 48 31.65 -16.48 -0.43
N SER A 49 32.54 -16.59 0.57
CA SER A 49 32.88 -17.83 1.28
C SER A 49 31.90 -18.26 2.37
N GLY A 50 30.66 -17.80 2.36
CA GLY A 50 29.63 -18.10 3.38
C GLY A 50 28.25 -18.31 2.80
N HIS A 51 27.78 -19.56 2.70
CA HIS A 51 26.50 -19.93 2.10
C HIS A 51 25.27 -19.33 2.80
N GLN A 52 25.34 -18.96 4.07
CA GLN A 52 24.22 -18.50 4.87
C GLN A 52 23.92 -17.01 4.69
N GLU A 53 24.91 -16.17 4.43
CA GLU A 53 24.75 -14.74 4.13
C GLU A 53 24.23 -14.53 2.70
N ALA A 54 24.66 -15.36 1.76
CA ALA A 54 24.16 -15.35 0.38
C ALA A 54 22.67 -15.69 0.30
N LEU A 55 22.15 -16.59 1.14
CA LEU A 55 20.73 -16.93 1.21
C LEU A 55 19.89 -15.80 1.82
N SER A 56 20.42 -15.03 2.78
CA SER A 56 19.69 -13.88 3.34
C SER A 56 19.50 -12.75 2.30
N GLY A 57 20.48 -12.54 1.41
CA GLY A 57 20.34 -11.66 0.25
C GLY A 57 19.27 -12.11 -0.75
N LEU A 58 19.14 -13.44 -0.96
CA LEU A 58 18.10 -14.03 -1.82
C LEU A 58 16.67 -13.78 -1.33
N TYR A 59 16.43 -13.65 -0.04
CA TYR A 59 15.09 -13.36 0.51
C TYR A 59 14.59 -11.93 0.24
N GLY A 60 15.48 -10.96 0.00
CA GLY A 60 15.11 -9.61 -0.42
C GLY A 60 14.76 -9.50 -1.92
N PHE A 61 15.31 -10.39 -2.72
CA PHE A 61 15.25 -10.37 -4.18
C PHE A 61 13.85 -10.61 -4.79
N PRO A 62 13.02 -11.57 -4.30
CA PRO A 62 11.70 -11.82 -4.86
C PRO A 62 10.73 -10.65 -4.72
N TYR A 63 10.92 -9.75 -3.74
CA TYR A 63 10.00 -8.65 -3.50
C TYR A 63 10.04 -7.57 -4.57
N LEU A 64 11.19 -7.32 -5.17
CA LEU A 64 11.37 -6.25 -6.14
C LEU A 64 10.96 -6.68 -7.57
N VAL A 65 11.21 -7.93 -7.95
CA VAL A 65 10.68 -8.53 -9.18
C VAL A 65 9.14 -8.62 -9.14
N LEU A 66 8.55 -8.78 -7.95
CA LEU A 66 7.09 -8.86 -7.76
C LEU A 66 6.34 -7.54 -8.09
N ILE A 67 6.96 -6.36 -7.96
CA ILE A 67 6.33 -5.08 -8.35
C ILE A 67 5.97 -5.13 -9.85
N TRP A 68 6.83 -5.66 -10.65
CA TRP A 68 6.72 -5.84 -12.09
C TRP A 68 5.61 -6.82 -12.47
N PHE A 69 5.65 -8.02 -11.90
CA PHE A 69 4.65 -9.03 -12.15
C PHE A 69 3.24 -8.56 -11.77
N GLN A 70 3.12 -7.84 -10.64
CA GLN A 70 1.83 -7.37 -10.18
C GLN A 70 1.20 -6.34 -11.12
N MET A 71 1.99 -5.53 -11.84
CA MET A 71 1.43 -4.62 -12.81
C MET A 71 1.08 -5.33 -14.12
N LEU A 72 2.01 -6.06 -14.73
CA LEU A 72 1.77 -6.73 -16.01
C LEU A 72 0.67 -7.78 -15.95
N HIS A 73 0.55 -8.52 -14.84
CA HIS A 73 -0.49 -9.53 -14.67
C HIS A 73 -1.73 -8.99 -13.93
N GLY A 74 -1.54 -8.17 -12.90
CA GLY A 74 -2.63 -7.65 -12.08
C GLY A 74 -3.42 -6.54 -12.77
N ASN A 75 -2.75 -5.72 -13.61
CA ASN A 75 -3.33 -4.56 -14.28
C ASN A 75 -3.00 -4.53 -15.77
N GLN A 76 -3.36 -5.59 -16.50
CA GLN A 76 -3.09 -5.72 -17.93
C GLN A 76 -3.63 -4.53 -18.73
N LEU A 77 -4.82 -4.02 -18.38
CA LEU A 77 -5.40 -2.87 -19.07
C LEU A 77 -4.49 -1.63 -19.01
N LEU A 78 -3.87 -1.38 -17.85
CA LEU A 78 -2.94 -0.27 -17.70
C LEU A 78 -1.63 -0.54 -18.43
N ALA A 79 -1.12 -1.76 -18.35
CA ALA A 79 0.11 -2.16 -19.06
C ALA A 79 -0.03 -2.02 -20.57
N ASP A 80 -1.16 -2.46 -21.15
CA ASP A 80 -1.44 -2.31 -22.58
C ASP A 80 -1.54 -0.83 -22.96
N TRP A 81 -2.27 -0.02 -22.18
CA TRP A 81 -2.40 1.41 -22.41
C TRP A 81 -1.06 2.15 -22.38
N ILE A 82 -0.19 1.82 -21.39
CA ILE A 82 1.17 2.38 -21.34
C ILE A 82 1.94 2.02 -22.60
N THR A 83 1.91 0.74 -22.99
CA THR A 83 2.64 0.25 -24.18
C THR A 83 2.13 0.91 -25.46
N ASP A 84 0.84 1.13 -25.60
CA ASP A 84 0.24 1.83 -26.75
C ASP A 84 0.70 3.29 -26.86
N HIS A 85 0.99 3.96 -25.74
CA HIS A 85 1.39 5.37 -25.71
C HIS A 85 2.89 5.59 -25.83
N ILE A 86 3.72 4.74 -25.22
CA ILE A 86 5.17 4.96 -25.13
C ILE A 86 6.05 3.81 -25.65
N GLY A 87 5.43 2.77 -26.23
CA GLY A 87 6.14 1.55 -26.66
C GLY A 87 6.40 0.61 -25.48
N ASP A 88 7.11 -0.47 -25.72
CA ASP A 88 7.33 -1.57 -24.75
C ASP A 88 8.66 -1.46 -23.96
N GLU A 89 9.48 -0.45 -24.23
CA GLU A 89 10.78 -0.25 -23.57
C GLU A 89 10.67 -0.19 -22.04
N TRP A 90 9.61 0.45 -21.51
CA TRP A 90 9.37 0.54 -20.06
C TRP A 90 9.28 -0.84 -19.39
N ILE A 91 8.99 -1.87 -20.15
CA ILE A 91 8.94 -3.24 -19.67
C ILE A 91 10.33 -3.73 -19.22
N THR A 92 11.37 -3.34 -19.85
CA THR A 92 12.74 -3.73 -19.55
C THR A 92 13.59 -2.60 -18.98
N ASP A 93 13.11 -1.37 -19.10
CA ASP A 93 13.71 -0.16 -18.55
C ASP A 93 12.60 0.69 -17.89
N LEU A 94 12.27 0.40 -16.63
CA LEU A 94 11.17 1.07 -15.94
C LEU A 94 11.28 2.61 -15.92
N PRO A 95 12.45 3.24 -15.82
CA PRO A 95 12.61 4.69 -16.01
C PRO A 95 11.98 5.25 -17.28
N ALA A 96 11.87 4.47 -18.37
CA ALA A 96 11.21 4.88 -19.62
C ALA A 96 9.72 5.22 -19.43
N ILE A 97 9.08 4.75 -18.34
CA ILE A 97 7.68 5.08 -18.00
C ILE A 97 7.47 6.59 -17.82
N SER A 98 8.54 7.34 -17.52
CA SER A 98 8.51 8.81 -17.43
C SER A 98 8.07 9.51 -18.72
N LYS A 99 8.13 8.85 -19.86
CA LYS A 99 7.61 9.34 -21.14
C LYS A 99 6.09 9.60 -21.09
N LEU A 100 5.37 8.97 -20.15
CA LEU A 100 3.94 9.23 -19.92
C LEU A 100 3.65 10.65 -19.43
N LYS A 101 4.61 11.37 -18.85
CA LYS A 101 4.40 12.73 -18.32
C LYS A 101 3.81 13.68 -19.36
N VAL A 102 4.14 13.51 -20.65
CA VAL A 102 3.65 14.38 -21.72
C VAL A 102 2.15 14.24 -21.98
N PHE A 103 1.53 13.13 -21.57
CA PHE A 103 0.10 12.85 -21.72
C PHE A 103 -0.72 13.27 -20.51
N ALA A 104 -0.09 13.73 -19.43
CA ALA A 104 -0.79 14.03 -18.18
C ALA A 104 -1.82 15.16 -18.29
N ASP A 105 -1.67 16.06 -19.26
CA ASP A 105 -2.61 17.16 -19.57
C ASP A 105 -3.47 16.87 -20.82
N ASP A 106 -3.40 15.67 -21.41
CA ASP A 106 -4.22 15.28 -22.56
C ASP A 106 -5.56 14.71 -22.09
N GLU A 107 -6.67 15.39 -22.42
CA GLU A 107 -8.03 15.01 -21.99
C GLU A 107 -8.43 13.59 -22.43
N LYS A 108 -7.98 13.17 -23.62
CA LYS A 108 -8.27 11.83 -24.14
C LYS A 108 -7.53 10.79 -23.32
N ALA A 109 -6.24 10.99 -23.08
CA ALA A 109 -5.42 10.10 -22.26
C ALA A 109 -5.96 10.01 -20.82
N GLN A 110 -6.35 11.13 -20.21
CA GLN A 110 -7.00 11.17 -18.91
C GLN A 110 -8.28 10.34 -18.87
N THR A 111 -9.15 10.49 -19.88
CA THR A 111 -10.42 9.75 -19.97
C THR A 111 -10.17 8.24 -20.11
N GLU A 112 -9.23 7.84 -20.96
CA GLU A 112 -8.85 6.43 -21.15
C GLU A 112 -8.29 5.85 -19.86
N PHE A 113 -7.37 6.55 -19.19
CA PHE A 113 -6.77 6.15 -17.93
C PHE A 113 -7.82 5.95 -16.83
N MET A 114 -8.73 6.91 -16.65
CA MET A 114 -9.80 6.82 -15.65
C MET A 114 -10.80 5.71 -15.97
N ASN A 115 -11.05 5.41 -17.25
CA ASN A 115 -11.85 4.25 -17.62
C ASN A 115 -11.15 2.94 -17.22
N ILE A 116 -9.84 2.81 -17.38
CA ILE A 116 -9.09 1.64 -16.91
C ILE A 116 -9.22 1.49 -15.40
N LYS A 117 -9.05 2.58 -14.63
CA LYS A 117 -9.28 2.57 -13.18
C LYS A 117 -10.69 2.07 -12.85
N TYR A 118 -11.70 2.59 -13.53
CA TYR A 118 -13.08 2.17 -13.32
C TYR A 118 -13.30 0.67 -13.61
N GLN A 119 -12.72 0.12 -14.68
CA GLN A 119 -12.81 -1.32 -14.97
C GLN A 119 -12.16 -2.17 -13.86
N ASN A 120 -11.03 -1.74 -13.33
CA ASN A 120 -10.38 -2.42 -12.20
C ASN A 120 -11.23 -2.32 -10.91
N LYS A 121 -11.88 -1.18 -10.67
CA LYS A 121 -12.82 -1.00 -9.54
C LYS A 121 -14.04 -1.91 -9.67
N LEU A 122 -14.58 -2.10 -10.88
CA LEU A 122 -15.65 -3.07 -11.14
C LEU A 122 -15.21 -4.50 -10.81
N ARG A 123 -13.97 -4.89 -11.19
CA ARG A 123 -13.42 -6.22 -10.86
C ARG A 123 -13.30 -6.42 -9.35
N LEU A 124 -12.77 -5.43 -8.63
CA LEU A 124 -12.64 -5.49 -7.17
C LEU A 124 -14.00 -5.47 -6.47
N ALA A 125 -14.95 -4.65 -6.93
CA ALA A 125 -16.31 -4.59 -6.38
C ALA A 125 -17.01 -5.95 -6.52
N LYS A 126 -16.86 -6.61 -7.66
CA LYS A 126 -17.37 -7.98 -7.88
C LYS A 126 -16.72 -8.97 -6.90
N TYR A 127 -15.40 -8.93 -6.74
CA TYR A 127 -14.70 -9.77 -5.78
C TYR A 127 -15.21 -9.56 -4.34
N ILE A 128 -15.35 -8.30 -3.91
CA ILE A 128 -15.89 -7.94 -2.58
C ILE A 128 -17.31 -8.49 -2.41
N LYS A 129 -18.16 -8.36 -3.42
CA LYS A 129 -19.53 -8.91 -3.36
C LYS A 129 -19.54 -10.43 -3.20
N GLU A 130 -18.70 -11.13 -3.95
CA GLU A 130 -18.65 -12.61 -3.96
C GLU A 130 -18.04 -13.17 -2.66
N HIS A 131 -17.07 -12.49 -2.04
CA HIS A 131 -16.32 -13.01 -0.89
C HIS A 131 -16.78 -12.40 0.45
N ASN A 132 -17.16 -11.12 0.45
CA ASN A 132 -17.57 -10.42 1.67
C ASN A 132 -19.09 -10.18 1.76
N GLY A 133 -19.84 -10.41 0.66
CA GLY A 133 -21.27 -10.17 0.61
C GLY A 133 -21.68 -8.68 0.59
N ILE A 134 -20.70 -7.77 0.47
CA ILE A 134 -20.91 -6.33 0.53
C ILE A 134 -21.01 -5.75 -0.87
N ASP A 135 -22.09 -4.96 -1.11
CA ASP A 135 -22.19 -4.14 -2.33
C ASP A 135 -21.45 -2.84 -2.14
N VAL A 136 -20.50 -2.56 -3.01
CA VAL A 136 -19.75 -1.30 -3.05
C VAL A 136 -19.98 -0.59 -4.40
N ASP A 137 -20.11 0.72 -4.35
CA ASP A 137 -20.22 1.53 -5.58
C ASP A 137 -18.82 1.71 -6.19
N PRO A 138 -18.56 1.23 -7.40
CA PRO A 138 -17.27 1.43 -8.05
C PRO A 138 -16.99 2.89 -8.44
N ARG A 139 -17.97 3.79 -8.32
CA ARG A 139 -17.76 5.24 -8.48
C ARG A 139 -17.32 5.91 -7.18
N SER A 140 -17.50 5.26 -6.01
CA SER A 140 -17.00 5.81 -4.74
C SER A 140 -15.47 5.86 -4.74
N ILE A 141 -14.87 6.74 -3.94
CA ILE A 141 -13.42 6.72 -3.71
C ILE A 141 -13.03 5.38 -3.06
N PHE A 142 -12.14 4.60 -3.68
CA PHE A 142 -11.57 3.40 -3.07
C PHE A 142 -10.33 3.78 -2.29
N ASP A 143 -10.52 3.98 -0.98
CA ASP A 143 -9.52 4.34 0.00
C ASP A 143 -8.93 3.06 0.63
N VAL A 144 -7.65 2.79 0.40
CA VAL A 144 -7.12 1.43 0.58
C VAL A 144 -5.95 1.40 1.56
N GLN A 145 -6.12 0.63 2.64
CA GLN A 145 -5.06 0.31 3.60
C GLN A 145 -4.86 -1.20 3.71
N VAL A 146 -3.99 -1.75 2.88
CA VAL A 146 -3.69 -3.19 2.87
C VAL A 146 -2.22 -3.44 3.21
N LYS A 147 -1.98 -3.96 4.42
CA LYS A 147 -0.65 -4.26 4.96
C LYS A 147 -0.77 -5.12 6.21
N ARG A 148 0.33 -5.78 6.63
CA ARG A 148 0.34 -6.47 7.94
C ARG A 148 -0.11 -5.51 9.02
N LEU A 149 -0.97 -5.97 9.94
CA LEU A 149 -1.42 -5.13 11.03
C LEU A 149 -0.33 -5.01 12.08
N HIS A 150 0.06 -3.78 12.32
CA HIS A 150 0.97 -3.39 13.40
C HIS A 150 0.55 -2.01 13.89
N GLU A 151 0.69 -1.74 15.21
CA GLU A 151 0.21 -0.48 15.80
C GLU A 151 0.85 0.75 15.16
N TYR A 152 2.16 0.72 14.83
CA TYR A 152 2.83 1.85 14.19
C TYR A 152 2.34 2.15 12.76
N LYS A 153 1.71 1.18 12.08
CA LYS A 153 1.09 1.37 10.74
C LYS A 153 -0.25 2.07 10.80
N ARG A 154 -0.75 2.25 11.98
CA ARG A 154 -1.89 3.08 12.41
C ARG A 154 -3.22 2.77 11.70
N GLN A 155 -3.51 1.50 11.42
CA GLN A 155 -4.88 1.13 11.00
C GLN A 155 -5.93 1.60 12.01
N LEU A 156 -5.53 1.76 13.28
CA LEU A 156 -6.40 2.35 14.30
C LEU A 156 -6.73 3.81 14.01
N LEU A 157 -5.78 4.63 13.55
CA LEU A 157 -6.05 6.02 13.13
C LEU A 157 -7.11 6.06 12.04
N ASN A 158 -6.95 5.23 11.02
CA ASN A 158 -7.89 5.16 9.89
C ASN A 158 -9.31 4.77 10.36
N ILE A 159 -9.45 3.70 11.16
CA ILE A 159 -10.79 3.28 11.58
C ILE A 159 -11.44 4.28 12.55
N LEU A 160 -10.68 4.97 13.40
CA LEU A 160 -11.21 6.06 14.24
C LEU A 160 -11.70 7.24 13.36
N HIS A 161 -11.00 7.56 12.28
CA HIS A 161 -11.46 8.55 11.32
C HIS A 161 -12.74 8.11 10.59
N VAL A 162 -12.85 6.84 10.20
CA VAL A 162 -14.10 6.29 9.64
C VAL A 162 -15.26 6.43 10.60
N MET A 163 -15.05 6.19 11.91
CA MET A 163 -16.06 6.40 12.95
C MET A 163 -16.46 7.89 13.05
N HIS A 164 -15.50 8.80 12.90
CA HIS A 164 -15.76 10.25 12.88
C HIS A 164 -16.60 10.63 11.66
N LEU A 165 -16.25 10.18 10.44
CA LEU A 165 -17.05 10.42 9.23
C LEU A 165 -18.48 9.89 9.36
N TYR A 166 -18.63 8.69 9.93
CA TYR A 166 -19.97 8.14 10.21
C TYR A 166 -20.78 9.06 11.11
N ASN A 167 -20.17 9.62 12.18
CA ASN A 167 -20.83 10.55 13.07
C ASN A 167 -21.23 11.85 12.33
N GLU A 168 -20.35 12.42 11.49
CA GLU A 168 -20.64 13.62 10.70
C GLU A 168 -21.83 13.39 9.75
N ILE A 169 -21.83 12.29 9.01
CA ILE A 169 -22.92 11.95 8.07
C ILE A 169 -24.26 11.77 8.83
N LYS A 170 -24.23 11.19 10.03
CA LYS A 170 -25.43 10.99 10.87
C LYS A 170 -26.00 12.32 11.40
N GLU A 171 -25.13 13.26 11.74
CA GLU A 171 -25.55 14.59 12.25
C GLU A 171 -25.94 15.53 11.14
N HIS A 172 -25.33 15.38 9.96
CA HIS A 172 -25.51 16.22 8.80
C HIS A 172 -25.87 15.39 7.56
N PRO A 173 -27.02 14.70 7.53
CA PRO A 173 -27.39 13.82 6.42
C PRO A 173 -27.51 14.55 5.06
N GLU A 174 -27.75 15.86 5.08
CA GLU A 174 -27.78 16.76 3.93
C GLU A 174 -26.39 17.14 3.41
N MET A 175 -25.32 16.82 4.15
CA MET A 175 -23.95 17.14 3.77
C MET A 175 -23.61 16.57 2.39
N ASP A 176 -23.01 17.40 1.55
CA ASP A 176 -22.43 16.97 0.27
C ASP A 176 -21.15 16.18 0.53
N PHE A 177 -21.30 14.88 0.78
CA PHE A 177 -20.25 13.93 1.02
C PHE A 177 -20.05 13.07 -0.22
N TYR A 178 -18.83 13.04 -0.76
CA TYR A 178 -18.53 12.17 -1.89
C TYR A 178 -18.46 10.70 -1.43
N PRO A 179 -19.19 9.77 -2.08
CA PRO A 179 -19.20 8.37 -1.65
C PRO A 179 -17.79 7.79 -1.52
N ARG A 180 -17.52 7.11 -0.39
CA ARG A 180 -16.21 6.54 -0.10
C ARG A 180 -16.31 5.11 0.43
N THR A 181 -15.46 4.25 -0.08
CA THR A 181 -15.30 2.86 0.37
C THR A 181 -13.91 2.67 0.96
N PHE A 182 -13.84 2.52 2.28
CA PHE A 182 -12.60 2.18 2.98
C PHE A 182 -12.36 0.67 2.89
N ILE A 183 -11.22 0.29 2.32
CA ILE A 183 -10.87 -1.10 2.07
C ILE A 183 -9.63 -1.45 2.89
N PHE A 184 -9.83 -2.31 3.90
CA PHE A 184 -8.77 -2.84 4.73
C PHE A 184 -8.41 -4.25 4.31
N GLY A 185 -7.16 -4.62 4.48
CA GLY A 185 -6.70 -6.00 4.38
C GLY A 185 -5.45 -6.18 5.22
N ALA A 186 -5.49 -7.12 6.16
CA ALA A 186 -4.40 -7.30 7.10
C ALA A 186 -4.30 -8.74 7.62
N LYS A 187 -3.10 -9.08 8.11
CA LYS A 187 -2.86 -10.27 8.93
C LYS A 187 -2.14 -9.82 10.19
N ALA A 188 -2.60 -10.30 11.34
CA ALA A 188 -1.96 -10.09 12.64
C ALA A 188 -1.20 -11.35 13.07
N ALA A 189 -0.06 -11.19 13.75
CA ALA A 189 0.58 -12.31 14.42
C ALA A 189 -0.35 -12.93 15.49
N ALA A 190 -0.30 -14.23 15.65
CA ALA A 190 -1.25 -14.97 16.50
C ALA A 190 -1.28 -14.48 17.97
N GLY A 191 -0.12 -14.09 18.52
CA GLY A 191 0.01 -13.56 19.87
C GLY A 191 -0.24 -12.04 20.00
N TYR A 192 -0.41 -11.30 18.90
CA TYR A 192 -0.54 -9.85 18.94
C TYR A 192 -1.98 -9.42 19.22
N ARG A 193 -2.35 -9.37 20.50
CA ARG A 193 -3.71 -9.13 20.96
C ARG A 193 -4.30 -7.81 20.45
N ARG A 194 -3.61 -6.68 20.60
CA ARG A 194 -4.12 -5.36 20.15
C ARG A 194 -4.30 -5.29 18.64
N ALA A 195 -3.41 -5.91 17.87
CA ALA A 195 -3.58 -6.03 16.43
C ALA A 195 -4.88 -6.78 16.08
N LYS A 196 -5.15 -7.90 16.77
CA LYS A 196 -6.41 -8.65 16.57
C LYS A 196 -7.64 -7.87 17.03
N LEU A 197 -7.54 -7.08 18.10
CA LEU A 197 -8.62 -6.19 18.54
C LEU A 197 -8.88 -5.08 17.52
N THR A 198 -7.85 -4.53 16.89
CA THR A 198 -8.02 -3.53 15.81
C THR A 198 -8.74 -4.15 14.60
N ILE A 199 -8.40 -5.38 14.20
CA ILE A 199 -9.15 -6.10 13.15
C ILE A 199 -10.61 -6.28 13.58
N LYS A 200 -10.85 -6.67 14.83
CA LYS A 200 -12.22 -6.83 15.36
C LYS A 200 -12.98 -5.50 15.35
N LEU A 201 -12.31 -4.39 15.69
CA LEU A 201 -12.90 -3.05 15.64
C LEU A 201 -13.30 -2.68 14.23
N ILE A 202 -12.39 -2.86 13.25
CA ILE A 202 -12.68 -2.58 11.82
C ILE A 202 -13.94 -3.34 11.38
N ASN A 203 -14.02 -4.65 11.65
CA ASN A 203 -15.17 -5.45 11.28
C ASN A 203 -16.45 -5.01 12.03
N SER A 204 -16.35 -4.70 13.32
CA SER A 204 -17.52 -4.25 14.10
C SER A 204 -18.04 -2.88 13.62
N VAL A 205 -17.16 -1.96 13.23
CA VAL A 205 -17.53 -0.69 12.62
C VAL A 205 -18.15 -0.93 11.23
N ALA A 206 -17.58 -1.85 10.43
CA ALA A 206 -18.13 -2.24 9.15
C ALA A 206 -19.55 -2.79 9.27
N ASP A 207 -19.81 -3.66 10.24
CA ASP A 207 -21.13 -4.24 10.48
C ASP A 207 -22.18 -3.14 10.76
N VAL A 208 -21.84 -2.14 11.56
CA VAL A 208 -22.74 -1.02 11.89
C VAL A 208 -22.95 -0.12 10.67
N ILE A 209 -21.88 0.35 10.06
CA ILE A 209 -21.96 1.33 8.96
C ILE A 209 -22.64 0.72 7.72
N ASN A 210 -22.25 -0.49 7.32
CA ASN A 210 -22.76 -1.11 6.11
C ASN A 210 -24.25 -1.50 6.21
N SER A 211 -24.76 -1.69 7.44
CA SER A 211 -26.15 -2.03 7.71
C SER A 211 -27.04 -0.81 8.01
N ASP A 212 -26.48 0.39 8.17
CA ASP A 212 -27.25 1.60 8.45
C ASP A 212 -27.83 2.23 7.17
N PRO A 213 -29.14 2.14 6.93
CA PRO A 213 -29.74 2.71 5.73
C PRO A 213 -29.72 4.24 5.72
N THR A 214 -29.52 4.89 6.89
CA THR A 214 -29.61 6.36 6.98
C THR A 214 -28.42 7.08 6.36
N ILE A 215 -27.28 6.40 6.20
CA ILE A 215 -26.12 6.96 5.50
C ILE A 215 -26.21 6.82 3.98
N ASN A 216 -27.26 6.16 3.46
CA ASN A 216 -27.58 6.06 2.04
C ASN A 216 -26.40 5.64 1.15
N GLY A 217 -25.56 4.72 1.62
CA GLY A 217 -24.41 4.22 0.86
C GLY A 217 -23.24 5.20 0.71
N LYS A 218 -23.30 6.40 1.32
CA LYS A 218 -22.23 7.40 1.27
C LYS A 218 -20.89 6.84 1.81
N LEU A 219 -20.96 5.95 2.79
CA LEU A 219 -19.79 5.36 3.44
C LEU A 219 -19.90 3.84 3.46
N LYS A 220 -18.86 3.14 3.07
CA LYS A 220 -18.71 1.69 3.15
C LYS A 220 -17.37 1.31 3.76
N VAL A 221 -17.36 0.23 4.51
CA VAL A 221 -16.15 -0.34 5.10
C VAL A 221 -16.06 -1.82 4.74
N VAL A 222 -14.92 -2.21 4.20
CA VAL A 222 -14.65 -3.59 3.78
C VAL A 222 -13.36 -4.06 4.42
N PHE A 223 -13.37 -5.23 5.03
CA PHE A 223 -12.16 -5.92 5.44
C PHE A 223 -11.98 -7.17 4.57
N ILE A 224 -11.02 -7.13 3.65
CA ILE A 224 -10.72 -8.26 2.77
C ILE A 224 -9.97 -9.32 3.56
N GLU A 225 -10.58 -10.50 3.66
CA GLU A 225 -10.02 -11.64 4.37
C GLU A 225 -8.78 -12.20 3.65
N ASP A 226 -7.90 -12.81 4.45
CA ASP A 226 -6.70 -13.50 3.96
C ASP A 226 -5.91 -12.71 2.93
N TYR A 227 -5.63 -11.42 3.23
CA TYR A 227 -4.82 -10.56 2.37
C TYR A 227 -3.50 -11.26 2.00
N ARG A 228 -3.28 -11.46 0.70
CA ARG A 228 -2.15 -12.17 0.09
C ARG A 228 -1.84 -11.60 -1.29
N VAL A 229 -0.76 -12.07 -1.92
CA VAL A 229 -0.28 -11.56 -3.22
C VAL A 229 -1.38 -11.57 -4.29
N SER A 230 -2.13 -12.67 -4.42
CA SER A 230 -3.20 -12.78 -5.42
C SER A 230 -4.37 -11.80 -5.20
N ASN A 231 -4.68 -11.42 -3.95
CA ASN A 231 -5.67 -10.38 -3.67
C ASN A 231 -5.10 -8.99 -3.93
N ALA A 232 -3.79 -8.82 -3.65
CA ALA A 232 -3.09 -7.55 -3.84
C ALA A 232 -3.13 -7.07 -5.28
N GLU A 233 -3.05 -7.97 -6.27
CA GLU A 233 -3.14 -7.65 -7.71
C GLU A 233 -4.44 -6.92 -8.06
N LEU A 234 -5.57 -7.40 -7.55
CA LEU A 234 -6.87 -6.75 -7.75
C LEU A 234 -6.97 -5.42 -7.00
N ILE A 235 -6.46 -5.39 -5.75
CA ILE A 235 -6.60 -4.25 -4.86
C ILE A 235 -5.76 -3.07 -5.33
N PHE A 236 -4.48 -3.29 -5.69
CA PHE A 236 -3.60 -2.21 -6.14
C PHE A 236 -4.10 -1.57 -7.44
N ALA A 237 -4.56 -2.38 -8.39
CA ALA A 237 -5.09 -1.90 -9.66
C ALA A 237 -6.34 -1.02 -9.49
N ALA A 238 -7.17 -1.33 -8.49
CA ALA A 238 -8.45 -0.67 -8.25
C ALA A 238 -8.38 0.51 -7.26
N ALA A 239 -7.30 0.66 -6.51
CA ALA A 239 -7.19 1.70 -5.47
C ALA A 239 -7.16 3.09 -6.07
N ASP A 240 -7.94 4.01 -5.49
CA ASP A 240 -7.82 5.44 -5.77
C ASP A 240 -6.82 6.08 -4.82
N VAL A 241 -6.84 5.74 -3.53
CA VAL A 241 -5.97 6.30 -2.49
C VAL A 241 -5.12 5.20 -1.86
N SER A 242 -3.84 5.49 -1.70
CA SER A 242 -2.85 4.63 -1.05
C SER A 242 -2.58 5.12 0.38
N GLU A 243 -3.11 4.42 1.38
CA GLU A 243 -2.94 4.73 2.80
C GLU A 243 -1.57 4.28 3.32
N GLN A 244 -0.67 5.25 3.51
CA GLN A 244 0.71 5.07 3.96
C GLN A 244 0.98 5.91 5.22
N ILE A 245 0.17 5.67 6.24
CA ILE A 245 -0.02 6.52 7.42
C ILE A 245 0.74 6.03 8.67
N SER A 246 1.86 5.33 8.51
CA SER A 246 2.71 4.96 9.65
C SER A 246 3.12 6.19 10.48
N THR A 247 3.36 5.98 11.77
CA THR A 247 3.98 7.03 12.58
C THR A 247 5.35 7.35 11.97
N ALA A 248 5.63 8.62 11.75
CA ALA A 248 6.91 9.05 11.19
C ALA A 248 8.10 8.51 12.02
N SER A 249 9.19 8.19 11.38
CA SER A 249 10.36 7.48 11.93
C SER A 249 10.21 5.97 12.18
N LYS A 250 9.07 5.35 11.89
CA LYS A 250 8.83 3.93 12.22
C LYS A 250 8.81 2.98 11.02
N GLU A 251 8.49 3.45 9.82
CA GLU A 251 8.55 2.63 8.61
C GLU A 251 9.86 2.89 7.87
N ALA A 252 10.74 1.90 7.77
CA ALA A 252 12.04 2.08 7.16
C ALA A 252 11.96 2.39 5.65
N SER A 253 11.03 1.79 4.94
CA SER A 253 10.80 2.00 3.51
C SER A 253 9.33 1.76 3.16
N GLY A 254 8.84 0.54 3.33
CA GLY A 254 7.61 0.06 2.73
C GLY A 254 7.85 -0.44 1.30
N THR A 255 6.90 -1.22 0.78
CA THR A 255 6.89 -1.69 -0.61
C THR A 255 5.53 -1.53 -1.25
N GLY A 256 4.46 -1.54 -0.46
CA GLY A 256 3.08 -1.34 -0.95
C GLY A 256 2.88 0.04 -1.57
N ASN A 257 3.48 1.08 -1.00
CA ASN A 257 3.44 2.45 -1.50
C ASN A 257 3.91 2.56 -2.96
N MET A 258 5.03 1.93 -3.29
CA MET A 258 5.57 1.91 -4.66
C MET A 258 4.62 1.19 -5.64
N LYS A 259 3.97 0.12 -5.20
CA LYS A 259 2.99 -0.65 -5.99
C LYS A 259 1.72 0.15 -6.27
N PHE A 260 1.23 0.86 -5.26
CA PHE A 260 0.10 1.78 -5.42
C PHE A 260 0.45 2.92 -6.39
N MET A 261 1.62 3.54 -6.22
CA MET A 261 2.13 4.59 -7.10
C MET A 261 2.15 4.14 -8.56
N LEU A 262 2.74 2.98 -8.85
CA LEU A 262 2.82 2.38 -10.18
C LEU A 262 1.42 2.09 -10.77
N ASN A 263 0.42 1.87 -9.94
CA ASN A 263 -0.97 1.68 -10.35
C ASN A 263 -1.81 2.96 -10.32
N GLY A 264 -1.20 4.13 -10.17
CA GLY A 264 -1.85 5.42 -10.23
C GLY A 264 -2.77 5.69 -9.04
N ALA A 265 -2.36 5.29 -7.84
CA ALA A 265 -3.02 5.65 -6.59
C ALA A 265 -2.12 6.63 -5.82
N PRO A 266 -2.47 7.94 -5.78
CA PRO A 266 -1.75 8.93 -4.99
C PRO A 266 -1.61 8.52 -3.52
N THR A 267 -0.46 8.84 -2.93
CA THR A 267 -0.17 8.53 -1.54
C THR A 267 -0.86 9.53 -0.61
N LEU A 268 -1.64 9.02 0.34
CA LEU A 268 -2.02 9.73 1.55
C LEU A 268 -1.18 9.17 2.70
N GLY A 269 -0.31 9.99 3.28
CA GLY A 269 0.66 9.46 4.23
C GLY A 269 1.44 10.49 5.01
N THR A 270 2.36 9.99 5.83
CA THR A 270 3.34 10.76 6.55
C THR A 270 4.66 10.82 5.79
N MET A 271 5.51 11.81 6.08
CA MET A 271 6.88 11.90 5.53
C MET A 271 7.77 10.87 6.24
N ASP A 272 7.61 9.59 5.84
CA ASP A 272 8.31 8.45 6.45
C ASP A 272 8.57 7.37 5.39
N GLY A 273 9.68 6.66 5.53
CA GLY A 273 10.07 5.60 4.62
C GLY A 273 10.14 6.05 3.16
N ALA A 274 9.72 5.21 2.23
CA ALA A 274 9.72 5.53 0.80
C ALA A 274 8.67 6.59 0.40
N ASN A 275 7.78 7.04 1.29
CA ASN A 275 6.89 8.16 0.98
C ASN A 275 7.67 9.45 0.71
N VAL A 276 8.81 9.65 1.40
CA VAL A 276 9.72 10.78 1.14
C VAL A 276 10.16 10.79 -0.31
N GLU A 277 10.68 9.66 -0.79
CA GLU A 277 11.14 9.51 -2.18
C GLU A 277 9.99 9.59 -3.18
N ILE A 278 8.81 9.06 -2.84
CA ILE A 278 7.61 9.18 -3.69
C ILE A 278 7.25 10.65 -3.88
N VAL A 279 7.21 11.43 -2.80
CA VAL A 279 6.89 12.87 -2.86
C VAL A 279 7.95 13.63 -3.67
N GLU A 280 9.23 13.31 -3.49
CA GLU A 280 10.32 13.89 -4.30
C GLU A 280 10.13 13.63 -5.81
N GLU A 281 9.67 12.44 -6.19
CA GLU A 281 9.51 12.05 -7.61
C GLU A 281 8.23 12.60 -8.25
N VAL A 282 7.12 12.70 -7.49
CA VAL A 282 5.83 13.14 -8.05
C VAL A 282 5.54 14.61 -7.84
N GLY A 283 6.22 15.28 -6.88
CA GLY A 283 5.87 16.60 -6.38
C GLY A 283 4.82 16.58 -5.26
N GLU A 284 4.91 17.54 -4.33
CA GLU A 284 4.02 17.64 -3.18
C GLU A 284 2.53 17.79 -3.57
N GLU A 285 2.28 18.42 -4.72
CA GLU A 285 0.93 18.63 -5.26
C GLU A 285 0.23 17.35 -5.72
N ASN A 286 0.98 16.25 -5.87
CA ASN A 286 0.50 14.94 -6.35
C ASN A 286 0.47 13.87 -5.25
N ALA A 287 0.56 14.29 -3.99
CA ALA A 287 0.43 13.46 -2.79
C ALA A 287 -0.30 14.23 -1.69
N PHE A 288 -0.75 13.53 -0.65
CA PHE A 288 -1.46 14.11 0.49
C PHE A 288 -0.69 13.81 1.77
N ILE A 289 0.10 14.78 2.23
CA ILE A 289 0.98 14.60 3.39
C ILE A 289 0.37 15.25 4.63
N PHE A 290 0.52 14.58 5.77
CA PHE A 290 0.03 15.04 7.06
C PHE A 290 0.90 14.53 8.23
N GLY A 291 0.60 15.05 9.42
CA GLY A 291 1.09 14.53 10.70
C GLY A 291 2.44 15.09 11.12
N LEU A 292 2.89 14.58 12.27
CA LEU A 292 4.16 14.91 12.86
C LEU A 292 5.32 14.49 11.94
N SER A 293 6.37 15.29 11.91
CA SER A 293 7.65 14.93 11.29
C SER A 293 8.39 13.88 12.12
N SER A 294 9.37 13.23 11.50
CA SER A 294 10.23 12.26 12.20
C SER A 294 10.98 12.91 13.37
N ASP A 295 11.43 14.17 13.21
CA ASP A 295 12.14 14.90 14.27
C ASP A 295 11.23 15.22 15.46
N GLU A 296 9.98 15.61 15.22
CA GLU A 296 8.99 15.84 16.27
C GLU A 296 8.66 14.55 17.05
N VAL A 297 8.47 13.44 16.34
CA VAL A 297 8.24 12.13 16.97
C VAL A 297 9.43 11.74 17.83
N ILE A 298 10.64 11.81 17.30
CA ILE A 298 11.88 11.48 18.03
C ILE A 298 12.06 12.41 19.25
N ASN A 299 11.72 13.69 19.10
CA ASN A 299 11.78 14.65 20.21
C ASN A 299 10.80 14.28 21.32
N PHE A 300 9.54 13.94 21.00
CA PHE A 300 8.57 13.50 21.99
C PHE A 300 8.97 12.19 22.67
N GLU A 301 9.55 11.24 21.94
CA GLU A 301 10.01 9.97 22.51
C GLU A 301 11.18 10.15 23.48
N ASN A 302 12.12 11.03 23.15
CA ASN A 302 13.34 11.24 23.95
C ASN A 302 13.14 12.20 25.12
N ASN A 303 12.36 13.27 24.90
CA ASN A 303 12.25 14.39 25.84
C ASN A 303 10.86 14.48 26.52
N GLY A 304 9.90 13.68 26.07
CA GLY A 304 8.51 13.74 26.57
C GLY A 304 7.78 14.98 26.06
N GLY A 305 6.75 15.39 26.79
CA GLY A 305 5.92 16.55 26.47
C GLY A 305 4.67 16.25 25.65
N TYR A 306 4.49 14.99 25.21
CA TYR A 306 3.25 14.55 24.60
C TYR A 306 2.26 14.06 25.67
N ASP A 307 1.03 14.58 25.66
CA ASP A 307 -0.06 14.14 26.52
C ASP A 307 -1.32 13.87 25.70
N PRO A 308 -1.68 12.61 25.45
CA PRO A 308 -2.89 12.25 24.72
C PRO A 308 -4.18 12.73 25.41
N ASN A 309 -4.18 12.91 26.75
CA ASN A 309 -5.33 13.42 27.46
C ASN A 309 -5.62 14.88 27.13
N TYR A 310 -4.63 15.65 26.71
CA TYR A 310 -4.86 16.99 26.20
C TYR A 310 -5.84 16.94 25.01
N TYR A 311 -5.57 16.12 23.98
CA TYR A 311 -6.43 15.95 22.82
C TYR A 311 -7.82 15.44 23.19
N PHE A 312 -7.90 14.42 24.02
CA PHE A 312 -9.17 13.90 24.53
C PHE A 312 -10.02 14.96 25.25
N ASN A 313 -9.39 15.86 26.00
CA ASN A 313 -10.10 16.88 26.78
C ASN A 313 -10.47 18.12 26.01
N THR A 314 -9.71 18.45 24.95
CA THR A 314 -9.88 19.72 24.19
C THR A 314 -10.58 19.53 22.86
N ASP A 315 -10.57 18.31 22.27
CA ASP A 315 -11.19 18.00 20.98
C ASP A 315 -12.43 17.12 21.19
N GLN A 316 -13.61 17.62 20.79
CA GLN A 316 -14.88 16.92 20.96
C GLN A 316 -15.02 15.71 20.02
N ASP A 317 -14.45 15.76 18.83
CA ASP A 317 -14.51 14.69 17.85
C ASP A 317 -13.65 13.52 18.28
N ILE A 318 -12.42 13.78 18.73
CA ILE A 318 -11.54 12.78 19.32
C ILE A 318 -12.20 12.14 20.54
N ARG A 319 -12.75 12.97 21.46
CA ARG A 319 -13.46 12.47 22.64
C ARG A 319 -14.60 11.56 22.23
N ARG A 320 -15.40 11.94 21.26
CA ARG A 320 -16.57 11.20 20.80
C ARG A 320 -16.17 9.82 20.26
N VAL A 321 -15.22 9.75 19.34
CA VAL A 321 -14.80 8.46 18.75
C VAL A 321 -14.17 7.55 19.80
N LEU A 322 -13.38 8.08 20.73
CA LEU A 322 -12.82 7.29 21.82
C LEU A 322 -13.89 6.78 22.79
N MET A 323 -14.88 7.60 23.15
CA MET A 323 -16.01 7.16 23.99
C MET A 323 -16.84 6.07 23.31
N GLN A 324 -16.93 6.06 21.98
CA GLN A 324 -17.63 5.01 21.23
C GLN A 324 -16.93 3.65 21.32
N LEU A 325 -15.66 3.58 21.69
CA LEU A 325 -14.98 2.31 21.97
C LEU A 325 -15.48 1.63 23.25
N VAL A 326 -16.07 2.40 24.19
CA VAL A 326 -16.42 1.94 25.54
C VAL A 326 -17.88 2.21 25.94
N ASN A 327 -18.72 2.63 25.00
CA ASN A 327 -20.16 2.87 25.27
C ASN A 327 -21.09 1.87 24.57
N GLY A 328 -20.54 0.88 23.88
CA GLY A 328 -21.32 -0.16 23.22
C GLY A 328 -21.78 0.14 21.78
N THR A 329 -21.49 1.34 21.24
CA THR A 329 -21.95 1.75 19.89
C THR A 329 -21.52 0.78 18.79
N PHE A 330 -20.24 0.38 18.78
CA PHE A 330 -19.68 -0.51 17.74
C PHE A 330 -19.40 -1.94 18.25
N SER A 331 -19.98 -2.32 19.39
CA SER A 331 -19.74 -3.61 20.03
C SER A 331 -21.02 -4.33 20.43
N ASN A 332 -22.14 -3.96 19.83
CA ASN A 332 -23.46 -4.51 20.15
C ASN A 332 -23.78 -4.45 21.67
N GLY A 333 -23.44 -3.33 22.32
CA GLY A 333 -23.67 -3.08 23.73
C GLY A 333 -22.58 -3.58 24.70
N ASP A 334 -21.56 -4.30 24.23
CA ASP A 334 -20.43 -4.73 25.05
C ASP A 334 -19.44 -3.56 25.28
N MET A 335 -19.49 -2.95 26.47
CA MET A 335 -18.64 -1.82 26.83
C MET A 335 -17.18 -2.20 27.11
N GLU A 336 -16.88 -3.50 27.26
CA GLU A 336 -15.55 -3.98 27.60
C GLU A 336 -14.75 -4.48 26.38
N LEU A 337 -15.41 -4.78 25.26
CA LEU A 337 -14.78 -5.40 24.10
C LEU A 337 -13.56 -4.60 23.59
N PHE A 338 -13.68 -3.27 23.51
CA PHE A 338 -12.61 -2.39 23.01
C PHE A 338 -11.96 -1.54 24.11
N ARG A 339 -12.23 -1.85 25.39
CA ARG A 339 -11.64 -1.16 26.55
C ARG A 339 -10.11 -1.13 26.50
N GLU A 340 -9.48 -2.22 26.08
CA GLU A 340 -8.02 -2.27 25.95
C GLU A 340 -7.47 -1.26 24.92
N ILE A 341 -8.18 -1.03 23.81
CA ILE A 341 -7.80 0.00 22.82
C ILE A 341 -7.92 1.39 23.44
N TYR A 342 -9.06 1.67 24.08
CA TYR A 342 -9.29 2.94 24.78
C TYR A 342 -8.22 3.22 25.85
N ASP A 343 -7.98 2.25 26.74
CA ASP A 343 -6.99 2.38 27.80
C ASP A 343 -5.57 2.57 27.24
N SER A 344 -5.21 1.92 26.11
CA SER A 344 -3.90 2.04 25.50
C SER A 344 -3.63 3.44 24.90
N LEU A 345 -4.68 4.19 24.61
CA LEU A 345 -4.57 5.56 24.11
C LEU A 345 -4.48 6.60 25.24
N LEU A 346 -5.09 6.35 26.40
CA LEU A 346 -5.26 7.37 27.43
C LEU A 346 -4.61 7.05 28.79
N THR A 347 -4.21 5.80 29.01
CA THR A 347 -3.69 5.37 30.32
C THR A 347 -2.36 4.61 30.20
N ASN A 348 -1.62 4.55 31.31
CA ASN A 348 -0.36 3.78 31.40
C ASN A 348 -0.55 2.28 31.61
N LYS A 349 -1.79 1.77 31.58
CA LYS A 349 -2.10 0.38 31.89
C LYS A 349 -1.39 -0.63 30.95
N TYR A 350 -1.14 -0.23 29.71
CA TYR A 350 -0.54 -1.08 28.69
C TYR A 350 0.77 -0.52 28.13
N GLY A 351 1.45 0.33 28.84
CA GLY A 351 2.69 0.99 28.46
C GLY A 351 2.49 2.50 28.27
N THR A 352 3.27 3.11 27.39
CA THR A 352 3.14 4.54 27.07
C THR A 352 1.80 4.79 26.38
N PRO A 353 0.95 5.71 26.89
CA PRO A 353 -0.32 6.04 26.27
C PRO A 353 -0.09 6.61 24.88
N ASP A 354 -0.93 6.20 23.93
CA ASP A 354 -0.85 6.63 22.53
C ASP A 354 0.59 6.66 21.97
N GLN A 355 1.31 5.56 22.17
CA GLN A 355 2.72 5.40 21.78
C GLN A 355 3.01 5.78 20.34
N TYR A 356 2.00 5.76 19.46
CA TYR A 356 2.14 6.02 18.03
C TYR A 356 1.48 7.32 17.59
N PHE A 357 1.21 8.24 18.50
CA PHE A 357 0.75 9.60 18.23
C PHE A 357 -0.51 9.69 17.36
N ILE A 358 -1.44 8.76 17.57
CA ILE A 358 -2.70 8.68 16.84
C ILE A 358 -3.54 9.95 17.06
N LEU A 359 -3.63 10.41 18.32
CA LEU A 359 -4.47 11.56 18.66
C LEU A 359 -3.83 12.88 18.23
N ALA A 360 -2.50 12.97 18.22
CA ALA A 360 -1.80 14.14 17.71
C ALA A 360 -2.04 14.35 16.21
N ASP A 361 -2.03 13.25 15.45
CA ASP A 361 -2.16 13.30 13.99
C ASP A 361 -3.61 13.22 13.51
N PHE A 362 -4.59 12.95 14.38
CA PHE A 362 -5.98 12.72 13.99
C PHE A 362 -6.57 13.86 13.15
N LYS A 363 -6.40 15.10 13.60
CA LYS A 363 -6.96 16.26 12.91
C LYS A 363 -6.28 16.54 11.57
N SER A 364 -4.95 16.46 11.52
CA SER A 364 -4.19 16.67 10.28
C SER A 364 -4.51 15.56 9.25
N TYR A 365 -4.74 14.33 9.71
CA TYR A 365 -5.20 13.23 8.87
C TYR A 365 -6.59 13.51 8.30
N HIS A 366 -7.53 13.96 9.12
CA HIS A 366 -8.87 14.34 8.67
C HIS A 366 -8.82 15.46 7.61
N GLU A 367 -8.01 16.50 7.82
CA GLU A 367 -7.82 17.57 6.84
C GLU A 367 -7.18 17.07 5.53
N ALA A 368 -6.24 16.14 5.60
CA ALA A 368 -5.66 15.51 4.41
C ALA A 368 -6.71 14.68 3.65
N GLN A 369 -7.58 13.98 4.35
CA GLN A 369 -8.70 13.23 3.77
C GLN A 369 -9.71 14.13 3.05
N LYS A 370 -9.97 15.33 3.57
CA LYS A 370 -10.79 16.35 2.88
C LYS A 370 -10.14 16.81 1.58
N LYS A 371 -8.82 17.06 1.59
CA LYS A 371 -8.08 17.43 0.37
C LYS A 371 -8.13 16.32 -0.68
N VAL A 372 -8.13 15.05 -0.28
CA VAL A 372 -8.36 13.92 -1.19
C VAL A 372 -9.72 14.04 -1.86
N GLU A 373 -10.78 14.27 -1.10
CA GLU A 373 -12.13 14.41 -1.64
C GLU A 373 -12.24 15.61 -2.60
N GLU A 374 -11.69 16.75 -2.22
CA GLU A 374 -11.65 17.95 -3.08
C GLU A 374 -10.94 17.69 -4.41
N ALA A 375 -9.79 17.00 -4.36
CA ALA A 375 -9.04 16.66 -5.56
C ALA A 375 -9.78 15.63 -6.43
N TYR A 376 -10.45 14.65 -5.81
CA TYR A 376 -11.19 13.61 -6.52
C TYR A 376 -12.43 14.14 -7.25
N ARG A 377 -13.05 15.21 -6.73
CA ARG A 377 -14.20 15.88 -7.37
C ARG A 377 -13.82 16.57 -8.67
N ASP A 378 -12.56 16.97 -8.84
CA ASP A 378 -12.01 17.49 -10.08
C ASP A 378 -11.39 16.34 -10.88
N GLU A 379 -12.19 15.71 -11.75
CA GLU A 379 -11.82 14.50 -12.50
C GLU A 379 -10.53 14.70 -13.31
N ALA A 380 -10.34 15.87 -13.94
CA ALA A 380 -9.14 16.15 -14.73
C ALA A 380 -7.91 16.28 -13.84
N ARG A 381 -8.02 16.97 -12.72
CA ARG A 381 -6.95 17.08 -11.72
C ARG A 381 -6.58 15.71 -11.17
N TRP A 382 -7.58 14.90 -10.79
CA TRP A 382 -7.34 13.56 -10.24
C TRP A 382 -6.67 12.64 -11.24
N ALA A 383 -7.15 12.62 -12.49
CA ALA A 383 -6.55 11.85 -13.57
C ALA A 383 -5.09 12.24 -13.79
N LYS A 384 -4.80 13.54 -13.84
CA LYS A 384 -3.43 14.06 -13.95
C LYS A 384 -2.55 13.59 -12.80
N MET A 385 -3.01 13.72 -11.56
CA MET A 385 -2.27 13.25 -10.37
C MET A 385 -1.97 11.75 -10.46
N ALA A 386 -2.97 10.94 -10.81
CA ALA A 386 -2.83 9.50 -10.93
C ALA A 386 -1.84 9.11 -12.04
N MET A 387 -1.92 9.74 -13.21
CA MET A 387 -0.99 9.52 -14.33
C MET A 387 0.44 9.94 -13.98
N LEU A 388 0.62 11.07 -13.29
CA LEU A 388 1.94 11.52 -12.84
C LEU A 388 2.56 10.58 -11.80
N ASN A 389 1.75 9.97 -10.93
CA ASN A 389 2.22 8.92 -10.02
C ASN A 389 2.76 7.73 -10.82
N VAL A 390 2.04 7.22 -11.82
CA VAL A 390 2.53 6.16 -12.70
C VAL A 390 3.83 6.57 -13.40
N ALA A 391 3.83 7.73 -14.05
CA ALA A 391 4.94 8.22 -14.83
C ALA A 391 6.22 8.49 -14.02
N SER A 392 6.10 8.73 -12.71
CA SER A 392 7.22 9.00 -11.81
C SER A 392 7.68 7.76 -11.03
N SER A 393 7.08 6.59 -11.27
CA SER A 393 7.40 5.36 -10.52
C SER A 393 8.71 4.68 -10.95
N GLY A 394 9.35 5.16 -12.01
CA GLY A 394 10.57 4.56 -12.59
C GLY A 394 11.74 4.40 -11.63
N LYS A 395 11.90 5.33 -10.66
CA LYS A 395 12.92 5.24 -9.60
C LYS A 395 12.81 3.95 -8.78
N PHE A 396 11.62 3.41 -8.61
CA PHE A 396 11.37 2.23 -7.77
C PHE A 396 11.56 0.91 -8.53
N SER A 397 12.48 0.90 -9.48
CA SER A 397 12.94 -0.29 -10.21
C SER A 397 13.90 -1.12 -9.35
N SER A 398 13.72 -2.44 -9.40
CA SER A 398 14.68 -3.38 -8.81
C SER A 398 16.03 -3.35 -9.52
N ASP A 399 16.01 -3.19 -10.84
CA ASP A 399 17.23 -3.17 -11.66
C ASP A 399 18.11 -1.97 -11.28
N ARG A 400 17.49 -0.78 -11.12
CA ARG A 400 18.19 0.41 -10.62
C ARG A 400 18.84 0.15 -9.26
N THR A 401 18.08 -0.39 -8.31
CA THR A 401 18.59 -0.66 -6.96
C THR A 401 19.78 -1.63 -6.99
N ILE A 402 19.65 -2.71 -7.75
CA ILE A 402 20.75 -3.69 -7.88
C ILE A 402 21.98 -3.07 -8.56
N MET A 403 21.78 -2.25 -9.60
CA MET A 403 22.90 -1.58 -10.25
C MET A 403 23.61 -0.57 -9.33
N GLU A 404 22.88 0.12 -8.46
CA GLU A 404 23.48 0.95 -7.41
C GLU A 404 24.34 0.10 -6.45
N TYR A 405 23.83 -1.05 -5.98
CA TYR A 405 24.63 -1.99 -5.17
C TYR A 405 25.86 -2.49 -5.92
N VAL A 406 25.71 -2.84 -7.20
CA VAL A 406 26.84 -3.31 -8.04
C VAL A 406 27.92 -2.23 -8.15
N ASN A 407 27.53 -0.99 -8.40
CA ASN A 407 28.48 0.09 -8.66
C ASN A 407 29.07 0.68 -7.38
N GLU A 408 28.25 0.88 -6.34
CA GLU A 408 28.63 1.67 -5.16
C GLU A 408 29.13 0.82 -3.99
N ILE A 409 28.68 -0.44 -3.90
CA ILE A 409 28.98 -1.32 -2.75
C ILE A 409 29.81 -2.51 -3.17
N TRP A 410 29.39 -3.24 -4.19
CA TRP A 410 30.07 -4.48 -4.58
C TRP A 410 31.23 -4.25 -5.56
N HIS A 411 31.20 -3.16 -6.31
CA HIS A 411 32.21 -2.81 -7.33
C HIS A 411 32.47 -3.95 -8.32
N LEU A 412 31.37 -4.55 -8.83
CA LEU A 412 31.43 -5.65 -9.79
C LEU A 412 31.32 -5.14 -11.21
N ASP A 413 32.03 -5.80 -12.13
CA ASP A 413 31.87 -5.56 -13.55
C ASP A 413 30.57 -6.19 -14.09
N HIS A 414 29.95 -5.51 -15.05
CA HIS A 414 28.76 -6.03 -15.70
C HIS A 414 29.11 -7.19 -16.62
N VAL A 415 28.43 -8.34 -16.43
CA VAL A 415 28.58 -9.51 -17.30
C VAL A 415 27.54 -9.45 -18.41
N THR A 416 28.00 -9.39 -19.66
CA THR A 416 27.09 -9.49 -20.82
C THR A 416 26.75 -10.97 -21.04
N VAL A 417 25.45 -11.29 -20.97
CA VAL A 417 24.97 -12.64 -21.25
C VAL A 417 24.65 -12.78 -22.73
N ASP A 418 25.25 -13.79 -23.38
CA ASP A 418 24.91 -14.15 -24.75
C ASP A 418 23.57 -14.88 -24.78
N MET A 419 22.52 -14.15 -25.17
CA MET A 419 21.15 -14.66 -25.27
C MET A 419 20.92 -15.54 -26.51
N SER A 420 21.90 -15.68 -27.41
CA SER A 420 21.80 -16.54 -28.59
C SER A 420 22.10 -18.02 -28.27
N ILE A 421 22.61 -18.31 -27.08
CA ILE A 421 22.86 -19.68 -26.66
C ILE A 421 21.54 -20.34 -26.30
N ASP A 422 21.07 -21.22 -27.17
CA ASP A 422 19.87 -22.02 -26.96
C ASP A 422 20.13 -22.98 -25.78
N LEU A 423 19.41 -22.79 -24.65
CA LEU A 423 19.54 -23.62 -23.47
C LEU A 423 18.79 -24.98 -23.70
N GLN A 424 19.07 -25.64 -24.82
CA GLN A 424 18.71 -27.04 -25.02
C GLN A 424 19.81 -27.93 -24.46
N ALA A 425 19.75 -28.15 -23.16
CA ALA A 425 20.43 -29.28 -22.51
C ALA A 425 19.74 -29.65 -21.20
#